data_2abf96a61df51cb783f3a04964435c67
#
_entry.id   2abf96a61df51cb783f3a04964435c67
#
_cell.length_a   1.000
_cell.length_b   1.000
_cell.length_c   1.000
_cell.angle_alpha   90.00
_cell.angle_beta   90.00
_cell.angle_gamma   90.00
#
_symmetry.space_group_name_H-M   'P 1'
#
loop_
_entity.id
_entity.type
_entity.pdbx_description
1 polymer ?
#
loop_
_entity_poly.entity_id
_entity_poly.type
_entity_poly.pdbx_seq_one_letter_code
_entity_poly.pdbx_strand_id
1 'polypeptide(L)'
;MLMLVFFLVSFADNQLDYIWHGMHFPQALPGRQSFLYIFVLLVMGFATIRKWKGTRRWHIIIAVLAALTLMVLSGYYGDELVTEYMAVVITMLFILVYGILLLLLKIAPKKMRIALREAAFCVAIAELAVNMAVTGLGVTSRVAYTDKQGYYEDLLQQAKEDNGNDGFYRVEDSGRKTKNDDSLYGYRSATIFSSLMNLDVSHLFQSLYMEGGKNFYCYNGASPLPSAMFSVKYMLSSNPVDESPLRTLVGSSNGNYLYRNNYCLPLGYMMSEKAIKGWESSMLDRIGSLNSLAQQLGAKGDMLYPAACTQSQAAGDTTIDISEDGYYYADYVTCNADSLTVSRDDGWTQQYGKTTHRYLLDLGECKAGTKVHITNLNAETIEYHVYRLNFKAMCTAYETLSEQTMSLEKMTDRRIVGSIDVRQAGRLILSVPADEGWTLYVDGKKTKIKPFADALIGVHLKEGTHKIELRYTTPGVQIGAAISIAALLLFLFSMWIRYKIRGKYGEKMHQHRRTDVQ
;
A
#
# COMPACT_ATOMS: atom_id res chain seq x y z
N MET A 1 34.19 -14.31 12.24
CA MET A 1 34.79 -13.09 11.64
C MET A 1 34.45 -12.94 10.16
N LEU A 2 34.85 -13.86 9.27
CA LEU A 2 34.52 -13.74 7.82
C LEU A 2 33.03 -13.48 7.52
N MET A 3 32.15 -14.18 8.23
CA MET A 3 30.69 -14.00 8.06
C MET A 3 30.20 -12.60 8.47
N LEU A 4 30.77 -12.01 9.52
CA LEU A 4 30.44 -10.62 9.91
C LEU A 4 30.94 -9.61 8.87
N VAL A 5 32.17 -9.79 8.35
CA VAL A 5 32.71 -8.95 7.28
C VAL A 5 31.83 -9.07 6.03
N PHE A 6 31.41 -10.29 5.67
CA PHE A 6 30.50 -10.52 4.56
C PHE A 6 29.17 -9.76 4.72
N PHE A 7 28.55 -9.78 5.91
CA PHE A 7 27.34 -9.01 6.16
C PHE A 7 27.57 -7.50 6.08
N LEU A 8 28.68 -6.99 6.62
CA LEU A 8 28.99 -5.57 6.53
C LEU A 8 29.17 -5.11 5.08
N VAL A 9 29.89 -5.91 4.27
CA VAL A 9 29.98 -5.64 2.82
C VAL A 9 28.61 -5.72 2.15
N SER A 10 27.80 -6.70 2.53
CA SER A 10 26.46 -6.90 1.99
C SER A 10 25.48 -5.74 2.32
N PHE A 11 25.71 -4.98 3.40
CA PHE A 11 24.91 -3.79 3.70
C PHE A 11 25.34 -2.57 2.88
N ALA A 12 26.59 -2.56 2.39
CA ALA A 12 27.15 -1.46 1.61
C ALA A 12 27.02 -1.68 0.09
N ASP A 13 26.78 -2.92 -0.36
CA ASP A 13 26.74 -3.29 -1.77
C ASP A 13 25.32 -3.63 -2.24
N ASN A 14 24.81 -2.82 -3.16
CA ASN A 14 23.45 -2.97 -3.71
C ASN A 14 23.24 -4.30 -4.45
N GLN A 15 24.28 -4.91 -5.03
CA GLN A 15 24.16 -6.19 -5.74
C GLN A 15 23.96 -7.34 -4.75
N LEU A 16 24.65 -7.32 -3.61
CA LEU A 16 24.44 -8.30 -2.56
C LEU A 16 23.09 -8.10 -1.88
N ASP A 17 22.64 -6.87 -1.69
CA ASP A 17 21.30 -6.57 -1.18
C ASP A 17 20.20 -7.08 -2.11
N TYR A 18 20.36 -6.92 -3.43
CA TYR A 18 19.50 -7.51 -4.46
C TYR A 18 19.37 -9.04 -4.32
N ILE A 19 20.49 -9.76 -4.09
CA ILE A 19 20.50 -11.22 -3.91
C ILE A 19 19.71 -11.60 -2.64
N TRP A 20 19.93 -10.88 -1.52
CA TRP A 20 19.22 -11.11 -0.26
C TRP A 20 17.71 -10.88 -0.36
N HIS A 21 17.27 -10.01 -1.27
CA HIS A 21 15.86 -9.72 -1.55
C HIS A 21 15.25 -10.60 -2.64
N GLY A 22 15.83 -11.77 -2.91
CA GLY A 22 15.30 -12.71 -3.89
C GLY A 22 15.38 -12.21 -5.33
N MET A 23 16.50 -11.60 -5.70
CA MET A 23 16.76 -11.02 -7.03
C MET A 23 15.84 -9.83 -7.35
N HIS A 24 15.51 -9.05 -6.33
CA HIS A 24 14.73 -7.82 -6.46
C HIS A 24 15.37 -6.67 -5.69
N PHE A 25 15.45 -5.47 -6.26
CA PHE A 25 15.93 -4.30 -5.54
C PHE A 25 14.89 -3.81 -4.52
N PRO A 26 15.25 -3.70 -3.22
CA PRO A 26 14.34 -3.15 -2.22
C PRO A 26 14.11 -1.66 -2.50
N GLN A 27 12.86 -1.24 -2.53
CA GLN A 27 12.51 0.15 -2.82
C GLN A 27 12.45 1.04 -1.57
N ALA A 28 12.37 0.43 -0.43
CA ALA A 28 12.46 1.02 0.89
C ALA A 28 12.96 -0.07 1.82
N LEU A 29 13.66 0.26 2.89
CA LEU A 29 14.19 -0.69 3.86
C LEU A 29 15.28 -1.63 3.27
N PRO A 30 16.44 -1.09 2.87
CA PRO A 30 17.60 -1.90 2.53
C PRO A 30 18.09 -2.66 3.77
N GLY A 31 18.91 -3.68 3.56
CA GLY A 31 19.54 -4.42 4.65
C GLY A 31 18.58 -5.26 5.51
N ARG A 32 17.45 -5.75 4.95
CA ARG A 32 16.48 -6.60 5.67
C ARG A 32 17.10 -7.86 6.27
N GLN A 33 18.23 -8.34 5.75
CA GLN A 33 19.00 -9.47 6.27
C GLN A 33 19.75 -9.14 7.57
N SER A 34 19.66 -7.93 8.12
CA SER A 34 20.31 -7.50 9.36
C SER A 34 20.00 -8.40 10.56
N PHE A 35 18.83 -9.04 10.61
CA PHE A 35 18.50 -10.02 11.65
C PHE A 35 19.46 -11.23 11.67
N LEU A 36 19.99 -11.65 10.52
CA LEU A 36 21.00 -12.71 10.44
C LEU A 36 22.34 -12.24 11.03
N TYR A 37 22.71 -11.00 10.76
CA TYR A 37 23.90 -10.38 11.36
C TYR A 37 23.77 -10.33 12.90
N ILE A 38 22.63 -9.87 13.40
CA ILE A 38 22.33 -9.85 14.84
C ILE A 38 22.41 -11.27 15.43
N PHE A 39 21.81 -12.26 14.76
CA PHE A 39 21.88 -13.66 15.19
C PHE A 39 23.32 -14.17 15.31
N VAL A 40 24.19 -13.87 14.34
CA VAL A 40 25.60 -14.25 14.38
C VAL A 40 26.31 -13.58 15.56
N LEU A 41 26.06 -12.29 15.81
CA LEU A 41 26.60 -11.58 16.97
C LEU A 41 26.16 -12.23 18.29
N LEU A 42 24.91 -12.60 18.43
CA LEU A 42 24.39 -13.30 19.62
C LEU A 42 25.05 -14.67 19.83
N VAL A 43 25.23 -15.45 18.77
CA VAL A 43 25.93 -16.74 18.83
C VAL A 43 27.38 -16.55 19.24
N MET A 44 28.07 -15.55 18.70
CA MET A 44 29.47 -15.22 19.08
C MET A 44 29.55 -14.73 20.53
N GLY A 45 28.59 -13.90 20.97
CA GLY A 45 28.48 -13.45 22.36
C GLY A 45 28.32 -14.63 23.31
N PHE A 46 27.40 -15.55 23.02
CA PHE A 46 27.20 -16.76 23.79
C PHE A 46 28.46 -17.65 23.83
N ALA A 47 29.13 -17.85 22.69
CA ALA A 47 30.37 -18.60 22.62
C ALA A 47 31.48 -17.97 23.47
N THR A 48 31.57 -16.63 23.52
CA THR A 48 32.49 -15.86 24.33
C THR A 48 32.20 -16.03 25.82
N ILE A 49 30.93 -15.98 26.23
CA ILE A 49 30.50 -16.21 27.61
C ILE A 49 30.91 -17.63 28.07
N ARG A 50 30.73 -18.66 27.24
CA ARG A 50 31.18 -20.02 27.54
C ARG A 50 32.71 -20.12 27.75
N LYS A 51 33.49 -19.32 27.04
CA LYS A 51 34.97 -19.27 27.14
C LYS A 51 35.46 -18.18 28.11
N TRP A 52 34.58 -17.65 28.97
CA TRP A 52 34.85 -16.53 29.88
C TRP A 52 36.14 -16.69 30.70
N LYS A 53 36.49 -17.91 31.14
CA LYS A 53 37.70 -18.15 31.93
C LYS A 53 38.98 -17.73 31.23
N GLY A 54 39.07 -17.88 29.90
CA GLY A 54 40.22 -17.51 29.08
C GLY A 54 40.31 -16.03 28.69
N THR A 55 39.22 -15.24 28.93
CA THR A 55 39.19 -13.82 28.61
C THR A 55 40.05 -13.03 29.61
N ARG A 56 40.97 -12.16 29.15
CA ARG A 56 41.80 -11.28 29.97
C ARG A 56 41.16 -9.88 30.05
N ARG A 57 41.49 -9.07 31.07
CA ARG A 57 40.94 -7.72 31.26
C ARG A 57 41.19 -6.81 30.05
N TRP A 58 42.38 -6.86 29.47
CA TRP A 58 42.68 -6.03 28.30
C TRP A 58 41.82 -6.37 27.06
N HIS A 59 41.34 -7.63 26.90
CA HIS A 59 40.39 -7.98 25.85
C HIS A 59 39.09 -7.22 26.03
N ILE A 60 38.62 -7.06 27.28
CA ILE A 60 37.40 -6.32 27.59
C ILE A 60 37.56 -4.84 27.27
N ILE A 61 38.73 -4.26 27.72
CA ILE A 61 39.04 -2.85 27.49
C ILE A 61 39.08 -2.54 25.98
N ILE A 62 39.81 -3.35 25.21
CA ILE A 62 39.91 -3.16 23.75
C ILE A 62 38.51 -3.29 23.09
N ALA A 63 37.70 -4.28 23.49
CA ALA A 63 36.37 -4.46 22.94
C ALA A 63 35.44 -3.25 23.22
N VAL A 64 35.50 -2.71 24.46
CA VAL A 64 34.75 -1.51 24.83
C VAL A 64 35.20 -0.30 24.04
N LEU A 65 36.54 -0.07 23.96
CA LEU A 65 37.09 1.06 23.18
C LEU A 65 36.71 0.95 21.70
N ALA A 66 36.84 -0.24 21.10
CA ALA A 66 36.47 -0.47 19.71
C ALA A 66 34.95 -0.22 19.47
N ALA A 67 34.11 -0.70 20.40
CA ALA A 67 32.66 -0.47 20.29
C ALA A 67 32.32 1.02 20.42
N LEU A 68 32.93 1.75 21.36
CA LEU A 68 32.71 3.20 21.51
C LEU A 68 33.22 3.96 20.28
N THR A 69 34.39 3.59 19.73
CA THR A 69 34.90 4.20 18.50
C THR A 69 33.93 3.98 17.31
N LEU A 70 33.42 2.77 17.17
CA LEU A 70 32.43 2.48 16.13
C LEU A 70 31.17 3.31 16.30
N MET A 71 30.68 3.50 17.54
CA MET A 71 29.50 4.33 17.79
C MET A 71 29.75 5.81 17.47
N VAL A 72 30.94 6.34 17.81
CA VAL A 72 31.31 7.72 17.44
C VAL A 72 31.39 7.88 15.92
N LEU A 73 32.03 6.93 15.23
CA LEU A 73 32.10 6.95 13.76
C LEU A 73 30.71 6.82 13.12
N SER A 74 29.85 5.97 13.65
CA SER A 74 28.47 5.83 13.19
C SER A 74 27.67 7.14 13.38
N GLY A 75 27.84 7.84 14.49
CA GLY A 75 27.22 9.13 14.73
C GLY A 75 27.78 10.28 13.87
N TYR A 76 29.06 10.17 13.46
CA TYR A 76 29.71 11.21 12.65
C TYR A 76 29.45 11.05 11.13
N TYR A 77 29.45 9.80 10.63
CA TYR A 77 29.26 9.50 9.22
C TYR A 77 27.84 9.04 8.87
N GLY A 78 26.99 8.82 9.89
CA GLY A 78 25.58 8.44 9.68
C GLY A 78 24.76 9.58 9.11
N ASP A 79 23.80 9.26 8.24
CA ASP A 79 22.82 10.21 7.75
C ASP A 79 21.92 10.65 8.92
N GLU A 80 21.70 11.96 9.10
CA GLU A 80 20.86 12.53 10.15
C GLU A 80 19.42 11.98 10.11
N LEU A 81 18.93 11.60 8.94
CA LEU A 81 17.60 10.98 8.76
C LEU A 81 17.51 9.56 9.35
N VAL A 82 18.64 8.88 9.57
CA VAL A 82 18.69 7.48 10.00
C VAL A 82 19.26 7.33 11.41
N THR A 83 20.09 8.26 11.87
CA THR A 83 20.84 8.14 13.12
C THR A 83 20.35 9.17 14.14
N GLU A 84 19.42 8.77 15.01
CA GLU A 84 19.04 9.61 16.16
C GLU A 84 20.23 9.76 17.11
N TYR A 85 20.71 10.98 17.31
CA TYR A 85 21.84 11.32 18.19
C TYR A 85 21.64 10.75 19.61
N MET A 86 20.42 10.81 20.15
CA MET A 86 20.09 10.25 21.46
C MET A 86 20.26 8.73 21.53
N ALA A 87 19.95 8.01 20.47
CA ALA A 87 20.15 6.55 20.40
C ALA A 87 21.65 6.20 20.46
N VAL A 88 22.51 6.97 19.79
CA VAL A 88 23.97 6.80 19.85
C VAL A 88 24.49 7.02 21.28
N VAL A 89 24.09 8.11 21.92
CA VAL A 89 24.51 8.44 23.30
C VAL A 89 24.06 7.38 24.30
N ILE A 90 22.82 6.94 24.23
CA ILE A 90 22.26 5.89 25.11
C ILE A 90 23.01 4.57 24.90
N THR A 91 23.29 4.19 23.66
CA THR A 91 24.05 2.97 23.34
C THR A 91 25.47 3.03 23.90
N MET A 92 26.16 4.17 23.77
CA MET A 92 27.49 4.36 24.37
C MET A 92 27.46 4.23 25.89
N LEU A 93 26.41 4.73 26.55
CA LEU A 93 26.23 4.58 27.99
C LEU A 93 26.10 3.09 28.38
N PHE A 94 25.28 2.31 27.69
CA PHE A 94 25.14 0.87 27.92
C PHE A 94 26.45 0.12 27.69
N ILE A 95 27.22 0.45 26.63
CA ILE A 95 28.52 -0.13 26.37
C ILE A 95 29.49 0.11 27.57
N LEU A 96 29.52 1.32 28.12
CA LEU A 96 30.34 1.65 29.29
C LEU A 96 29.88 0.87 30.53
N VAL A 97 28.57 0.80 30.81
CA VAL A 97 28.02 0.05 31.94
C VAL A 97 28.39 -1.44 31.84
N TYR A 98 28.18 -2.06 30.67
CA TYR A 98 28.61 -3.44 30.44
C TYR A 98 30.11 -3.62 30.60
N GLY A 99 30.92 -2.71 30.07
CA GLY A 99 32.37 -2.73 30.20
C GLY A 99 32.81 -2.76 31.68
N ILE A 100 32.23 -1.88 32.50
CA ILE A 100 32.46 -1.82 33.94
C ILE A 100 32.05 -3.14 34.63
N LEU A 101 30.82 -3.62 34.37
CA LEU A 101 30.31 -4.87 34.97
C LEU A 101 31.19 -6.08 34.59
N LEU A 102 31.63 -6.18 33.34
CA LEU A 102 32.51 -7.25 32.86
C LEU A 102 33.90 -7.18 33.52
N LEU A 103 34.46 -5.99 33.69
CA LEU A 103 35.73 -5.80 34.40
C LEU A 103 35.59 -6.16 35.89
N LEU A 104 34.52 -5.71 36.57
CA LEU A 104 34.21 -6.07 37.94
C LEU A 104 34.07 -7.57 38.12
N LEU A 105 33.38 -8.26 37.21
CA LEU A 105 33.25 -9.73 37.22
C LEU A 105 34.59 -10.46 37.16
N LYS A 106 35.66 -9.84 36.58
CA LYS A 106 37.01 -10.41 36.50
C LYS A 106 37.81 -10.26 37.80
N ILE A 107 37.51 -9.25 38.62
CA ILE A 107 38.27 -8.96 39.85
C ILE A 107 37.50 -9.36 41.11
N ALA A 108 36.16 -9.46 41.04
CA ALA A 108 35.33 -9.71 42.19
C ALA A 108 35.55 -11.08 42.83
N PRO A 109 35.44 -11.19 44.18
CA PRO A 109 35.44 -12.45 44.89
C PRO A 109 34.19 -13.28 44.54
N LYS A 110 34.25 -14.61 44.74
CA LYS A 110 33.16 -15.54 44.32
C LYS A 110 31.78 -15.12 44.80
N LYS A 111 31.66 -14.59 46.03
CA LYS A 111 30.39 -14.14 46.63
C LYS A 111 29.75 -12.97 45.86
N MET A 112 30.54 -12.02 45.40
CA MET A 112 30.05 -10.86 44.59
C MET A 112 29.71 -11.18 43.16
N ARG A 113 30.26 -12.27 42.60
CA ARG A 113 30.05 -12.60 41.15
C ARG A 113 28.61 -12.93 40.84
N ILE A 114 27.84 -13.48 41.80
CA ILE A 114 26.40 -13.76 41.61
C ILE A 114 25.67 -12.44 41.47
N ALA A 115 25.80 -11.51 42.42
CA ALA A 115 25.18 -10.21 42.37
C ALA A 115 25.53 -9.39 41.12
N LEU A 116 26.81 -9.45 40.67
CA LEU A 116 27.23 -8.79 39.43
C LEU A 116 26.60 -9.39 38.15
N ARG A 117 26.34 -10.70 38.14
CA ARG A 117 25.61 -11.36 37.02
C ARG A 117 24.15 -10.96 37.01
N GLU A 118 23.52 -10.92 38.19
CA GLU A 118 22.15 -10.44 38.33
C GLU A 118 22.03 -8.98 37.92
N ALA A 119 22.99 -8.14 38.33
CA ALA A 119 23.05 -6.74 37.89
C ALA A 119 23.20 -6.63 36.35
N ALA A 120 24.08 -7.43 35.74
CA ALA A 120 24.22 -7.45 34.28
C ALA A 120 22.92 -7.89 33.57
N PHE A 121 22.20 -8.83 34.15
CA PHE A 121 20.89 -9.26 33.63
C PHE A 121 19.83 -8.17 33.77
N CYS A 122 19.79 -7.47 34.90
CA CYS A 122 18.91 -6.30 35.08
C CYS A 122 19.23 -5.17 34.10
N VAL A 123 20.52 -4.91 33.84
CA VAL A 123 20.95 -3.92 32.83
C VAL A 123 20.49 -4.34 31.44
N ALA A 124 20.56 -5.64 31.08
CA ALA A 124 20.09 -6.13 29.79
C ALA A 124 18.57 -5.97 29.63
N ILE A 125 17.79 -6.21 30.70
CA ILE A 125 16.34 -5.94 30.69
C ILE A 125 16.08 -4.45 30.53
N ALA A 126 16.80 -3.60 31.25
CA ALA A 126 16.67 -2.15 31.15
C ALA A 126 17.02 -1.65 29.75
N GLU A 127 18.10 -2.16 29.14
CA GLU A 127 18.47 -1.85 27.76
C GLU A 127 17.37 -2.24 26.77
N LEU A 128 16.83 -3.46 26.88
CA LEU A 128 15.73 -3.91 26.04
C LEU A 128 14.48 -3.04 26.19
N ALA A 129 14.15 -2.64 27.42
CA ALA A 129 13.01 -1.76 27.67
C ALA A 129 13.23 -0.36 27.08
N VAL A 130 14.43 0.21 27.25
CA VAL A 130 14.79 1.52 26.68
C VAL A 130 14.80 1.45 25.16
N ASN A 131 15.43 0.43 24.57
CA ASN A 131 15.44 0.24 23.13
C ASN A 131 14.02 0.10 22.57
N MET A 132 13.17 -0.69 23.23
CA MET A 132 11.76 -0.83 22.84
C MET A 132 11.00 0.49 22.94
N ALA A 133 11.27 1.30 23.98
CA ALA A 133 10.64 2.61 24.16
C ALA A 133 11.10 3.60 23.09
N VAL A 134 12.39 3.63 22.75
CA VAL A 134 12.96 4.57 21.78
C VAL A 134 12.62 4.16 20.35
N THR A 135 12.69 2.87 20.02
CA THR A 135 12.52 2.38 18.64
C THR A 135 11.12 1.85 18.33
N GLY A 136 10.38 1.37 19.33
CA GLY A 136 9.11 0.68 19.14
C GLY A 136 7.87 1.49 19.50
N LEU A 137 8.00 2.59 20.26
CA LEU A 137 6.88 3.40 20.73
C LEU A 137 6.61 4.67 19.92
N GLY A 138 7.40 4.94 18.89
CA GLY A 138 7.19 6.05 17.95
C GLY A 138 6.04 5.81 16.95
N VAL A 139 4.98 5.11 17.39
CA VAL A 139 3.79 4.83 16.58
C VAL A 139 2.72 5.89 16.81
N THR A 140 1.90 6.11 15.79
CA THR A 140 0.71 6.98 15.87
C THR A 140 -0.18 6.54 17.03
N SER A 141 -0.68 7.49 17.83
CA SER A 141 -1.61 7.18 18.92
C SER A 141 -2.89 6.55 18.38
N ARG A 142 -3.50 5.65 19.14
CA ARG A 142 -4.79 5.05 18.76
C ARG A 142 -5.85 6.11 18.51
N VAL A 143 -5.88 7.16 19.31
CA VAL A 143 -6.84 8.28 19.17
C VAL A 143 -6.66 8.96 17.81
N ALA A 144 -5.42 9.33 17.44
CA ALA A 144 -5.15 9.94 16.15
C ALA A 144 -5.47 9.01 14.96
N TYR A 145 -5.46 7.69 15.17
CA TYR A 145 -5.82 6.71 14.14
C TYR A 145 -7.34 6.59 13.97
N THR A 146 -8.11 6.73 15.03
CA THR A 146 -9.57 6.54 15.06
C THR A 146 -10.38 7.82 15.25
N ASP A 147 -9.76 9.00 15.17
CA ASP A 147 -10.42 10.30 15.38
C ASP A 147 -11.56 10.58 14.39
N LYS A 148 -11.48 9.99 13.20
CA LYS A 148 -12.48 10.10 12.14
C LYS A 148 -13.65 9.12 12.27
N GLN A 149 -13.60 8.15 13.20
CA GLN A 149 -14.55 7.03 13.24
C GLN A 149 -16.01 7.49 13.36
N GLY A 150 -16.30 8.46 14.20
CA GLY A 150 -17.69 8.89 14.44
C GLY A 150 -18.39 9.42 13.20
N TYR A 151 -17.74 10.31 12.45
CA TYR A 151 -18.37 10.86 11.26
C TYR A 151 -18.36 9.89 10.05
N TYR A 152 -17.40 8.97 9.99
CA TYR A 152 -17.43 7.90 8.98
C TYR A 152 -18.63 6.99 9.19
N GLU A 153 -18.92 6.59 10.43
CA GLU A 153 -20.11 5.76 10.74
C GLU A 153 -21.39 6.44 10.29
N ASP A 154 -21.56 7.73 10.60
CA ASP A 154 -22.74 8.52 10.22
C ASP A 154 -22.87 8.65 8.70
N LEU A 155 -21.79 9.05 8.01
CA LEU A 155 -21.82 9.29 6.57
C LEU A 155 -21.93 7.99 5.77
N LEU A 156 -21.32 6.90 6.22
CA LEU A 156 -21.47 5.59 5.57
C LEU A 156 -22.89 5.02 5.77
N GLN A 157 -23.53 5.30 6.90
CA GLN A 157 -24.92 4.96 7.10
C GLN A 157 -25.83 5.76 6.16
N GLN A 158 -25.61 7.06 5.99
CA GLN A 158 -26.32 7.89 5.02
C GLN A 158 -26.11 7.40 3.58
N ALA A 159 -24.87 7.00 3.21
CA ALA A 159 -24.59 6.40 1.90
C ALA A 159 -25.38 5.11 1.66
N LYS A 160 -25.50 4.27 2.70
CA LYS A 160 -26.26 3.02 2.63
C LYS A 160 -27.78 3.29 2.48
N GLU A 161 -28.29 4.27 3.19
CA GLU A 161 -29.70 4.69 3.10
C GLU A 161 -30.04 5.29 1.74
N ASP A 162 -29.19 6.19 1.21
CA ASP A 162 -29.35 6.76 -0.13
C ASP A 162 -29.21 5.70 -1.23
N ASN A 163 -28.31 4.72 -1.07
CA ASN A 163 -28.19 3.62 -2.03
C ASN A 163 -29.40 2.67 -2.02
N GLY A 164 -30.04 2.48 -0.89
CA GLY A 164 -31.13 1.52 -0.72
C GLY A 164 -30.70 0.11 -1.17
N ASN A 165 -31.41 -0.43 -2.18
CA ASN A 165 -31.16 -1.75 -2.77
C ASN A 165 -30.46 -1.70 -4.14
N ASP A 166 -29.85 -0.57 -4.50
CA ASP A 166 -29.29 -0.32 -5.84
C ASP A 166 -27.96 -1.06 -6.12
N GLY A 167 -27.68 -2.12 -5.36
CA GLY A 167 -26.59 -3.04 -5.64
C GLY A 167 -25.23 -2.60 -5.08
N PHE A 168 -24.16 -2.95 -5.82
CA PHE A 168 -22.78 -2.72 -5.41
C PHE A 168 -22.33 -1.28 -5.66
N TYR A 169 -21.64 -0.71 -4.69
CA TYR A 169 -20.97 0.59 -4.82
C TYR A 169 -19.67 0.64 -4.04
N ARG A 170 -18.81 1.60 -4.39
CA ARG A 170 -17.64 2.00 -3.64
C ARG A 170 -17.79 3.42 -3.11
N VAL A 171 -17.09 3.66 -2.01
CA VAL A 171 -16.91 4.97 -1.37
C VAL A 171 -15.46 5.35 -1.48
N GLU A 172 -15.17 6.62 -1.74
CA GLU A 172 -13.81 7.18 -1.69
C GLU A 172 -13.77 8.36 -0.73
N ASP A 173 -12.61 8.59 -0.12
CA ASP A 173 -12.38 9.74 0.76
C ASP A 173 -11.26 10.62 0.19
N SER A 174 -11.57 11.89 -0.11
CA SER A 174 -10.56 12.87 -0.52
C SER A 174 -9.62 13.28 0.61
N GLY A 175 -10.08 13.17 1.87
CA GLY A 175 -9.33 13.48 3.09
C GLY A 175 -8.75 12.26 3.80
N ARG A 176 -8.50 11.15 3.08
CA ARG A 176 -7.97 9.89 3.67
C ARG A 176 -6.62 10.11 4.35
N LYS A 177 -6.41 9.39 5.45
CA LYS A 177 -5.11 9.35 6.14
C LYS A 177 -4.14 8.39 5.48
N THR A 178 -4.65 7.23 5.08
CA THR A 178 -3.89 6.16 4.42
C THR A 178 -4.64 5.65 3.20
N LYS A 179 -3.96 4.90 2.33
CA LYS A 179 -4.60 4.24 1.18
C LYS A 179 -5.35 2.95 1.57
N ASN A 180 -5.52 2.66 2.86
CA ASN A 180 -6.25 1.51 3.40
C ASN A 180 -7.25 1.92 4.49
N ASP A 181 -7.72 3.16 4.47
CA ASP A 181 -8.74 3.67 5.41
C ASP A 181 -10.06 2.89 5.28
N ASP A 182 -10.36 2.37 4.10
CA ASP A 182 -11.49 1.48 3.83
C ASP A 182 -11.51 0.24 4.74
N SER A 183 -10.36 -0.37 4.95
CA SER A 183 -10.20 -1.53 5.85
C SER A 183 -10.38 -1.15 7.32
N LEU A 184 -10.03 0.07 7.70
CA LEU A 184 -10.18 0.56 9.07
C LEU A 184 -11.63 0.93 9.39
N TYR A 185 -12.31 1.59 8.45
CA TYR A 185 -13.66 2.13 8.66
C TYR A 185 -14.78 1.28 8.05
N GLY A 186 -14.45 0.17 7.38
CA GLY A 186 -15.40 -0.86 6.95
C GLY A 186 -16.23 -0.48 5.70
N TYR A 187 -15.67 0.27 4.77
CA TYR A 187 -16.29 0.53 3.47
C TYR A 187 -15.52 -0.14 2.32
N ARG A 188 -16.04 -0.09 1.10
CA ARG A 188 -15.36 -0.60 -0.10
C ARG A 188 -14.79 0.55 -0.90
N SER A 189 -13.51 0.49 -1.23
CA SER A 189 -12.78 1.51 -1.98
C SER A 189 -12.22 0.96 -3.29
N ALA A 190 -11.87 1.84 -4.21
CA ALA A 190 -11.03 1.54 -5.37
C ALA A 190 -9.55 1.90 -5.10
N THR A 191 -9.24 2.38 -3.91
CA THR A 191 -7.90 2.74 -3.45
C THR A 191 -7.31 1.62 -2.61
N ILE A 192 -6.02 1.30 -2.79
CA ILE A 192 -5.31 0.31 -1.97
C ILE A 192 -3.80 0.61 -1.92
N PHE A 193 -3.19 0.31 -0.79
CA PHE A 193 -1.75 0.11 -0.64
C PHE A 193 -1.48 -1.32 -0.21
N SER A 194 -0.74 -2.06 -1.04
CA SER A 194 -0.32 -3.44 -0.71
C SER A 194 0.91 -3.83 -1.51
N SER A 195 1.87 -4.48 -0.87
CA SER A 195 3.02 -5.08 -1.56
C SER A 195 2.65 -6.23 -2.50
N LEU A 196 1.42 -6.74 -2.41
CA LEU A 196 0.87 -7.84 -3.23
C LEU A 196 -0.20 -7.35 -4.21
N MET A 197 -0.38 -6.04 -4.39
CA MET A 197 -1.37 -5.52 -5.33
C MET A 197 -1.00 -5.86 -6.78
N ASN A 198 -2.02 -5.97 -7.64
CA ASN A 198 -1.80 -6.17 -9.07
C ASN A 198 -1.26 -4.88 -9.72
N LEU A 199 -0.06 -4.96 -10.28
CA LEU A 199 0.61 -3.81 -10.91
C LEU A 199 -0.10 -3.33 -12.17
N ASP A 200 -0.75 -4.23 -12.93
CA ASP A 200 -1.49 -3.88 -14.14
C ASP A 200 -2.69 -2.98 -13.82
N VAL A 201 -3.31 -3.15 -12.62
CA VAL A 201 -4.34 -2.23 -12.14
C VAL A 201 -3.77 -0.84 -11.88
N SER A 202 -2.56 -0.74 -11.31
CA SER A 202 -1.88 0.56 -11.14
C SER A 202 -1.57 1.22 -12.49
N HIS A 203 -1.15 0.45 -13.50
CA HIS A 203 -0.92 0.95 -14.86
C HIS A 203 -2.23 1.43 -15.52
N LEU A 204 -3.33 0.69 -15.32
CA LEU A 204 -4.65 1.12 -15.79
C LEU A 204 -5.06 2.44 -15.13
N PHE A 205 -4.90 2.57 -13.80
CA PHE A 205 -5.18 3.83 -13.09
C PHE A 205 -4.37 4.98 -13.68
N GLN A 206 -3.07 4.80 -13.89
CA GLN A 206 -2.22 5.83 -14.47
C GLN A 206 -2.61 6.19 -15.91
N SER A 207 -3.01 5.21 -16.74
CA SER A 207 -3.50 5.45 -18.10
C SER A 207 -4.83 6.23 -18.10
N LEU A 208 -5.62 6.12 -17.04
CA LEU A 208 -6.87 6.86 -16.82
C LEU A 208 -6.67 8.14 -16.01
N TYR A 209 -5.43 8.58 -15.91
CA TYR A 209 -4.98 9.79 -15.20
C TYR A 209 -5.24 9.81 -13.70
N MET A 210 -5.39 8.65 -13.10
CA MET A 210 -5.48 8.47 -11.66
C MET A 210 -4.09 8.20 -11.06
N GLU A 211 -3.98 8.38 -9.75
CA GLU A 211 -2.73 8.12 -9.03
C GLU A 211 -2.40 6.63 -8.97
N GLY A 212 -1.19 6.26 -9.34
CA GLY A 212 -0.69 4.89 -9.27
C GLY A 212 0.80 4.82 -9.01
N GLY A 213 1.26 3.71 -8.45
CA GLY A 213 2.66 3.44 -8.14
C GLY A 213 2.96 1.95 -8.05
N LYS A 214 4.14 1.61 -7.55
CA LYS A 214 4.62 0.22 -7.56
C LYS A 214 3.91 -0.71 -6.56
N ASN A 215 3.31 -0.15 -5.52
CA ASN A 215 2.66 -0.90 -4.44
C ASN A 215 1.32 -0.28 -4.02
N PHE A 216 0.75 0.58 -4.87
CA PHE A 216 -0.56 1.19 -4.64
C PHE A 216 -1.19 1.64 -5.94
N TYR A 217 -2.50 1.80 -5.91
CA TYR A 217 -3.29 2.63 -6.81
C TYR A 217 -4.34 3.39 -5.99
N CYS A 218 -4.74 4.56 -6.47
CA CYS A 218 -5.53 5.48 -5.70
C CYS A 218 -6.51 6.26 -6.58
N TYR A 219 -7.67 6.55 -6.05
CA TYR A 219 -8.75 7.28 -6.73
C TYR A 219 -8.39 8.73 -7.06
N ASN A 220 -7.34 9.32 -6.49
CA ASN A 220 -6.91 10.68 -6.81
C ASN A 220 -6.79 10.87 -8.33
N GLY A 221 -7.32 11.96 -8.84
CA GLY A 221 -7.31 12.29 -10.27
C GLY A 221 -8.42 11.62 -11.09
N ALA A 222 -9.36 10.92 -10.47
CA ALA A 222 -10.45 10.29 -11.19
C ALA A 222 -11.36 11.34 -11.85
N SER A 223 -11.43 11.32 -13.19
CA SER A 223 -12.46 12.02 -13.95
C SER A 223 -13.78 11.20 -13.93
N PRO A 224 -14.93 11.75 -14.37
CA PRO A 224 -16.23 11.11 -14.21
C PRO A 224 -16.36 9.71 -14.84
N LEU A 225 -15.77 9.49 -16.01
CA LEU A 225 -15.85 8.20 -16.70
C LEU A 225 -15.10 7.08 -15.98
N PRO A 226 -13.80 7.23 -15.60
CA PRO A 226 -13.12 6.27 -14.72
C PRO A 226 -13.84 6.07 -13.38
N SER A 227 -14.33 7.15 -12.75
CA SER A 227 -15.10 7.05 -11.51
C SER A 227 -16.30 6.11 -11.65
N ALA A 228 -17.07 6.28 -12.75
CA ALA A 228 -18.19 5.40 -13.06
C ALA A 228 -17.74 3.95 -13.30
N MET A 229 -16.69 3.73 -14.10
CA MET A 229 -16.15 2.40 -14.43
C MET A 229 -15.69 1.62 -13.20
N PHE A 230 -15.16 2.28 -12.18
CA PHE A 230 -14.77 1.66 -10.91
C PHE A 230 -15.89 1.58 -9.88
N SER A 231 -17.15 1.88 -10.26
CA SER A 231 -18.32 1.81 -9.39
C SER A 231 -18.22 2.69 -8.15
N VAL A 232 -17.54 3.84 -8.24
CA VAL A 232 -17.43 4.79 -7.14
C VAL A 232 -18.66 5.68 -7.14
N LYS A 233 -19.62 5.36 -6.26
CA LYS A 233 -20.90 6.07 -6.15
C LYS A 233 -20.84 7.21 -5.14
N TYR A 234 -20.05 7.06 -4.09
CA TYR A 234 -19.98 8.06 -3.03
C TYR A 234 -18.56 8.57 -2.82
N MET A 235 -18.48 9.84 -2.44
CA MET A 235 -17.23 10.53 -2.09
C MET A 235 -17.41 11.26 -0.76
N LEU A 236 -16.51 10.97 0.18
CA LEU A 236 -16.34 11.71 1.42
C LEU A 236 -15.38 12.87 1.18
N SER A 237 -15.67 14.05 1.71
CA SER A 237 -14.81 15.21 1.63
C SER A 237 -14.82 16.00 2.92
N SER A 238 -13.63 16.46 3.34
CA SER A 238 -13.49 17.38 4.48
C SER A 238 -13.79 18.83 4.12
N ASN A 239 -13.85 19.14 2.83
CA ASN A 239 -14.21 20.45 2.31
C ASN A 239 -15.49 20.36 1.49
N PRO A 240 -16.32 21.41 1.47
CA PRO A 240 -17.45 21.45 0.55
C PRO A 240 -16.96 21.38 -0.89
N VAL A 241 -17.63 20.56 -1.70
CA VAL A 241 -17.41 20.44 -3.14
C VAL A 241 -18.66 20.97 -3.83
N ASP A 242 -18.51 21.57 -5.00
CA ASP A 242 -19.64 22.10 -5.75
C ASP A 242 -20.62 20.99 -6.10
N GLU A 243 -21.92 21.24 -5.86
CA GLU A 243 -22.98 20.49 -6.51
C GLU A 243 -22.99 20.84 -8.00
N SER A 244 -23.10 19.83 -8.82
CA SER A 244 -23.08 19.96 -10.27
C SER A 244 -23.83 18.81 -10.92
N PRO A 245 -24.05 18.80 -12.22
CA PRO A 245 -24.59 17.61 -12.90
C PRO A 245 -23.78 16.33 -12.63
N LEU A 246 -22.53 16.43 -12.18
CA LEU A 246 -21.67 15.29 -11.84
C LEU A 246 -21.87 14.78 -10.41
N ARG A 247 -22.22 15.66 -9.46
CA ARG A 247 -22.25 15.36 -8.02
C ARG A 247 -23.41 16.04 -7.32
N THR A 248 -24.03 15.32 -6.40
CA THR A 248 -25.12 15.79 -5.54
C THR A 248 -24.72 15.59 -4.08
N LEU A 249 -24.93 16.59 -3.23
CA LEU A 249 -24.75 16.47 -1.77
C LEU A 249 -25.85 15.55 -1.21
N VAL A 250 -25.43 14.50 -0.51
CA VAL A 250 -26.33 13.55 0.19
C VAL A 250 -26.52 13.96 1.64
N GLY A 251 -25.43 14.37 2.30
CA GLY A 251 -25.47 14.79 3.68
C GLY A 251 -24.13 15.25 4.23
N SER A 252 -24.13 15.60 5.51
CA SER A 252 -22.92 16.05 6.21
C SER A 252 -22.92 15.59 7.67
N SER A 253 -21.74 15.43 8.25
CA SER A 253 -21.52 15.13 9.65
C SER A 253 -20.20 15.74 10.12
N ASN A 254 -20.22 16.49 11.24
CA ASN A 254 -19.05 17.09 11.86
C ASN A 254 -18.11 17.84 10.88
N GLY A 255 -18.67 18.63 9.97
CA GLY A 255 -17.92 19.39 8.98
C GLY A 255 -17.32 18.56 7.84
N ASN A 256 -17.70 17.30 7.72
CA ASN A 256 -17.41 16.43 6.58
C ASN A 256 -18.69 16.18 5.78
N TYR A 257 -18.52 15.97 4.50
CA TYR A 257 -19.59 15.94 3.51
C TYR A 257 -19.60 14.60 2.77
N LEU A 258 -20.80 14.12 2.45
CA LEU A 258 -21.04 12.96 1.60
C LEU A 258 -21.65 13.41 0.28
N TYR A 259 -20.96 13.17 -0.82
CA TYR A 259 -21.45 13.41 -2.16
C TYR A 259 -21.74 12.11 -2.88
N ARG A 260 -22.80 12.11 -3.70
CA ARG A 260 -23.08 11.05 -4.66
C ARG A 260 -22.60 11.47 -6.04
N ASN A 261 -21.77 10.62 -6.68
CA ASN A 261 -21.50 10.73 -8.10
C ASN A 261 -22.74 10.30 -8.89
N ASN A 262 -23.27 11.18 -9.72
CA ASN A 262 -24.51 10.94 -10.46
C ASN A 262 -24.34 9.94 -11.61
N TYR A 263 -23.10 9.68 -12.01
CA TYR A 263 -22.70 8.70 -13.01
C TYR A 263 -21.90 7.58 -12.33
N CYS A 264 -22.52 6.43 -12.14
CA CYS A 264 -21.94 5.27 -11.51
C CYS A 264 -22.41 4.00 -12.22
N LEU A 265 -21.49 3.14 -12.64
CA LEU A 265 -21.80 1.83 -13.20
C LEU A 265 -21.84 0.78 -12.08
N PRO A 266 -22.66 -0.28 -12.20
CA PRO A 266 -22.59 -1.41 -11.28
C PRO A 266 -21.29 -2.19 -11.45
N LEU A 267 -21.08 -3.24 -10.66
CA LEU A 267 -19.84 -4.03 -10.63
C LEU A 267 -19.41 -4.56 -12.00
N GLY A 268 -20.38 -4.87 -12.88
CA GLY A 268 -20.12 -5.41 -14.20
C GLY A 268 -20.93 -4.70 -15.29
N TYR A 269 -20.29 -4.46 -16.42
CA TYR A 269 -20.86 -3.80 -17.60
C TYR A 269 -20.24 -4.34 -18.89
N MET A 270 -21.03 -4.29 -19.98
CA MET A 270 -20.56 -4.74 -21.29
C MET A 270 -19.76 -3.66 -22.02
N MET A 271 -18.72 -4.08 -22.74
CA MET A 271 -17.99 -3.28 -23.71
C MET A 271 -17.81 -4.08 -24.99
N SER A 272 -17.94 -3.43 -26.14
CA SER A 272 -17.73 -4.09 -27.43
C SER A 272 -16.25 -4.46 -27.63
N GLU A 273 -15.96 -5.59 -28.27
CA GLU A 273 -14.59 -5.99 -28.59
C GLU A 273 -13.90 -4.98 -29.52
N LYS A 274 -14.68 -4.25 -30.33
CA LYS A 274 -14.16 -3.17 -31.17
C LYS A 274 -13.64 -2.03 -30.31
N ALA A 275 -14.41 -1.58 -29.32
CA ALA A 275 -14.01 -0.51 -28.41
C ALA A 275 -12.77 -0.89 -27.61
N ILE A 276 -12.69 -2.12 -27.09
CA ILE A 276 -11.53 -2.61 -26.34
C ILE A 276 -10.26 -2.61 -27.19
N LYS A 277 -10.35 -3.10 -28.43
CA LYS A 277 -9.21 -3.15 -29.35
C LYS A 277 -8.80 -1.79 -29.90
N GLY A 278 -9.74 -0.88 -30.04
CA GLY A 278 -9.49 0.46 -30.56
C GLY A 278 -9.01 1.45 -29.51
N TRP A 279 -9.10 1.09 -28.21
CA TRP A 279 -8.63 1.97 -27.15
C TRP A 279 -7.10 2.05 -27.11
N GLU A 280 -6.59 3.25 -27.27
CA GLU A 280 -5.17 3.56 -27.19
C GLU A 280 -4.81 3.96 -25.75
N SER A 281 -4.42 2.96 -24.95
CA SER A 281 -4.01 3.15 -23.54
C SER A 281 -2.53 3.56 -23.48
N SER A 282 -2.24 4.67 -22.79
CA SER A 282 -0.86 5.16 -22.62
C SER A 282 -0.69 5.85 -21.26
N MET A 283 0.34 5.49 -20.51
CA MET A 283 0.74 6.19 -19.29
C MET A 283 1.53 7.49 -19.61
N LEU A 284 2.00 7.66 -20.84
CA LEU A 284 2.73 8.86 -21.28
C LEU A 284 1.78 9.94 -21.76
N ASP A 285 0.73 9.55 -22.50
CA ASP A 285 -0.35 10.42 -22.95
C ASP A 285 -1.67 10.02 -22.28
N ARG A 286 -1.83 10.45 -21.05
CA ARG A 286 -2.97 10.08 -20.20
C ARG A 286 -4.28 10.76 -20.61
N ILE A 287 -4.19 12.02 -21.09
CA ILE A 287 -5.35 12.72 -21.65
C ILE A 287 -5.79 12.07 -22.95
N GLY A 288 -4.87 11.74 -23.86
CA GLY A 288 -5.16 10.99 -25.06
C GLY A 288 -5.80 9.64 -24.76
N SER A 289 -5.34 8.92 -23.74
CA SER A 289 -5.96 7.67 -23.29
C SER A 289 -7.41 7.84 -22.85
N LEU A 290 -7.72 8.87 -22.06
CA LEU A 290 -9.09 9.17 -21.64
C LEU A 290 -9.99 9.53 -22.83
N ASN A 291 -9.49 10.37 -23.73
CA ASN A 291 -10.22 10.80 -24.91
C ASN A 291 -10.45 9.62 -25.88
N SER A 292 -9.43 8.82 -26.13
CA SER A 292 -9.53 7.59 -26.94
C SER A 292 -10.59 6.64 -26.36
N LEU A 293 -10.60 6.42 -25.04
CA LEU A 293 -11.61 5.58 -24.40
C LEU A 293 -13.02 6.11 -24.63
N ALA A 294 -13.27 7.39 -24.41
CA ALA A 294 -14.58 8.00 -24.62
C ALA A 294 -15.03 7.91 -26.10
N GLN A 295 -14.11 8.15 -27.04
CA GLN A 295 -14.37 8.04 -28.48
C GLN A 295 -14.70 6.61 -28.89
N GLN A 296 -13.99 5.59 -28.38
CA GLN A 296 -14.31 4.19 -28.62
C GLN A 296 -15.67 3.78 -28.05
N LEU A 297 -16.16 4.51 -27.06
CA LEU A 297 -17.51 4.37 -26.47
C LEU A 297 -18.55 5.28 -27.16
N GLY A 298 -18.23 5.81 -28.34
CA GLY A 298 -19.19 6.53 -29.18
C GLY A 298 -19.22 8.05 -29.00
N ALA A 299 -18.37 8.61 -28.16
CA ALA A 299 -18.26 10.06 -28.00
C ALA A 299 -17.79 10.74 -29.30
N LYS A 300 -18.44 11.84 -29.65
CA LYS A 300 -18.01 12.68 -30.79
C LYS A 300 -17.05 13.75 -30.28
N GLY A 301 -15.76 13.56 -30.55
CA GLY A 301 -14.68 14.44 -30.10
C GLY A 301 -14.14 14.09 -28.73
N ASP A 302 -13.23 14.93 -28.22
CA ASP A 302 -12.54 14.71 -26.97
C ASP A 302 -13.44 14.92 -25.77
N MET A 303 -13.30 14.08 -24.74
CA MET A 303 -13.95 14.23 -23.44
C MET A 303 -13.30 15.36 -22.63
N LEU A 304 -11.96 15.42 -22.67
CA LEU A 304 -11.18 16.50 -22.09
C LEU A 304 -10.44 17.23 -23.20
N TYR A 305 -10.79 18.48 -23.45
CA TYR A 305 -10.18 19.29 -24.49
C TYR A 305 -9.51 20.55 -23.90
N PRO A 306 -8.43 21.07 -24.52
CA PRO A 306 -7.73 22.25 -24.03
C PRO A 306 -8.68 23.41 -23.78
N ALA A 307 -8.59 24.02 -22.60
CA ALA A 307 -9.45 25.11 -22.19
C ALA A 307 -8.96 26.45 -22.75
N ALA A 308 -9.89 27.32 -23.12
CA ALA A 308 -9.59 28.74 -23.34
C ALA A 308 -9.38 29.41 -21.99
N CYS A 309 -8.15 29.69 -21.63
CA CYS A 309 -7.76 30.38 -20.38
C CYS A 309 -6.46 31.14 -20.56
N THR A 310 -6.20 32.13 -19.71
CA THR A 310 -4.89 32.77 -19.59
C THR A 310 -4.26 32.39 -18.27
N GLN A 311 -2.93 32.32 -18.25
CA GLN A 311 -2.19 31.94 -17.06
C GLN A 311 -1.15 33.01 -16.72
N SER A 312 -1.05 33.34 -15.45
CA SER A 312 0.03 34.16 -14.90
C SER A 312 0.73 33.40 -13.80
N GLN A 313 2.06 33.43 -13.80
CA GLN A 313 2.88 32.65 -12.88
C GLN A 313 3.71 33.58 -11.99
N ALA A 314 3.72 33.25 -10.69
CA ALA A 314 4.65 33.79 -9.72
C ALA A 314 5.33 32.60 -8.99
N ALA A 315 6.36 32.87 -8.20
CA ALA A 315 7.04 31.81 -7.43
C ALA A 315 6.05 31.14 -6.47
N GLY A 316 5.76 29.89 -6.73
CA GLY A 316 4.84 29.09 -5.92
C GLY A 316 3.35 29.34 -6.12
N ASP A 317 2.97 30.21 -7.05
CA ASP A 317 1.56 30.52 -7.35
C ASP A 317 1.34 30.63 -8.86
N THR A 318 0.33 29.94 -9.35
CA THR A 318 -0.15 30.07 -10.73
C THR A 318 -1.62 30.45 -10.70
N THR A 319 -1.93 31.60 -11.28
CA THR A 319 -3.32 32.06 -11.46
C THR A 319 -3.79 31.72 -12.86
N ILE A 320 -4.94 31.07 -12.97
CA ILE A 320 -5.60 30.69 -14.22
C ILE A 320 -6.91 31.48 -14.33
N ASP A 321 -7.03 32.35 -15.33
CA ASP A 321 -8.25 33.07 -15.62
C ASP A 321 -9.12 32.27 -16.59
N ILE A 322 -10.29 31.85 -16.14
CA ILE A 322 -11.24 31.03 -16.91
C ILE A 322 -12.07 31.94 -17.84
N SER A 323 -12.12 31.60 -19.12
CA SER A 323 -12.79 32.44 -20.12
C SER A 323 -14.24 32.03 -20.41
N GLU A 324 -14.66 30.80 -20.06
CA GLU A 324 -15.98 30.24 -20.36
C GLU A 324 -16.54 29.42 -19.19
N ASP A 325 -17.88 29.33 -19.10
CA ASP A 325 -18.53 28.45 -18.11
C ASP A 325 -18.23 26.98 -18.40
N GLY A 326 -17.91 26.19 -17.39
CA GLY A 326 -17.67 24.76 -17.55
C GLY A 326 -17.08 24.06 -16.34
N TYR A 327 -16.83 22.76 -16.49
CA TYR A 327 -16.14 21.96 -15.50
C TYR A 327 -14.69 21.75 -15.94
N TYR A 328 -13.74 22.02 -15.06
CA TYR A 328 -12.33 22.12 -15.42
C TYR A 328 -11.43 21.17 -14.66
N TYR A 329 -10.37 20.78 -15.33
CA TYR A 329 -9.28 19.97 -14.79
C TYR A 329 -7.94 20.60 -15.17
N ALA A 330 -6.91 20.35 -14.35
CA ALA A 330 -5.55 20.71 -14.69
C ALA A 330 -4.61 19.50 -14.64
N ASP A 331 -3.77 19.40 -15.65
CA ASP A 331 -2.59 18.55 -15.69
C ASP A 331 -1.35 19.36 -15.37
N TYR A 332 -0.30 18.72 -14.87
CA TYR A 332 1.01 19.33 -14.64
C TYR A 332 2.12 18.34 -15.08
N VAL A 333 3.19 18.88 -15.69
CA VAL A 333 4.23 18.05 -16.31
C VAL A 333 5.13 17.43 -15.25
N THR A 334 5.69 18.26 -14.36
CA THR A 334 6.55 17.87 -13.24
C THR A 334 6.17 18.67 -12.02
N CYS A 335 6.18 18.04 -10.85
CA CYS A 335 5.95 18.68 -9.58
C CYS A 335 6.81 17.97 -8.52
N ASN A 336 7.69 18.71 -7.84
CA ASN A 336 8.47 18.21 -6.71
C ASN A 336 7.81 18.60 -5.37
N ALA A 337 6.76 19.42 -5.41
CA ALA A 337 5.97 19.73 -4.24
C ALA A 337 5.14 18.49 -3.81
N ASP A 338 5.15 18.15 -2.52
CA ASP A 338 4.36 17.04 -1.98
C ASP A 338 2.86 17.35 -1.93
N SER A 339 2.49 18.63 -1.98
CA SER A 339 1.09 19.09 -2.01
C SER A 339 0.90 20.35 -2.82
N LEU A 340 -0.29 20.46 -3.44
CA LEU A 340 -0.80 21.63 -4.12
C LEU A 340 -2.11 22.06 -3.46
N THR A 341 -2.32 23.36 -3.32
CA THR A 341 -3.62 23.91 -2.92
C THR A 341 -4.23 24.62 -4.11
N VAL A 342 -5.44 24.21 -4.49
CA VAL A 342 -6.25 24.88 -5.51
C VAL A 342 -7.31 25.68 -4.79
N SER A 343 -7.44 26.95 -5.11
CA SER A 343 -8.47 27.83 -4.59
C SER A 343 -9.07 28.71 -5.69
N ARG A 344 -10.29 29.18 -5.50
CA ARG A 344 -10.99 30.07 -6.41
C ARG A 344 -11.41 31.34 -5.68
N ASP A 345 -11.62 32.41 -6.43
CA ASP A 345 -12.06 33.70 -5.92
C ASP A 345 -13.48 33.70 -5.32
N ASP A 346 -14.28 32.62 -5.56
CA ASP A 346 -15.56 32.36 -4.91
C ASP A 346 -15.45 31.74 -3.51
N GLY A 347 -14.21 31.48 -3.03
CA GLY A 347 -13.93 30.91 -1.71
C GLY A 347 -13.82 29.38 -1.67
N TRP A 348 -14.03 28.69 -2.80
CA TRP A 348 -13.79 27.25 -2.88
C TRP A 348 -12.28 26.94 -2.75
N THR A 349 -11.94 25.90 -2.01
CA THR A 349 -10.55 25.44 -1.85
C THR A 349 -10.45 23.95 -1.70
N GLN A 350 -9.44 23.35 -2.31
CA GLN A 350 -9.13 21.92 -2.24
C GLN A 350 -7.62 21.71 -2.14
N GLN A 351 -7.19 20.84 -1.21
CA GLN A 351 -5.79 20.43 -1.08
C GLN A 351 -5.57 19.07 -1.75
N TYR A 352 -4.50 18.97 -2.55
CA TYR A 352 -4.05 17.79 -3.25
C TYR A 352 -2.70 17.36 -2.69
N GLY A 353 -2.63 16.16 -2.08
CA GLY A 353 -1.40 15.60 -1.51
C GLY A 353 -0.74 14.59 -2.44
N LYS A 354 0.55 14.32 -2.23
CA LYS A 354 1.34 13.37 -3.03
C LYS A 354 1.39 13.71 -4.52
N THR A 355 1.44 14.99 -4.83
CA THR A 355 1.42 15.51 -6.22
C THR A 355 2.65 15.13 -7.04
N THR A 356 3.72 14.67 -6.39
CA THR A 356 4.87 14.02 -7.04
C THR A 356 4.49 12.77 -7.85
N HIS A 357 3.32 12.16 -7.60
CA HIS A 357 2.84 10.97 -8.35
C HIS A 357 2.09 11.32 -9.64
N ARG A 358 1.93 12.57 -9.96
CA ARG A 358 1.22 13.09 -11.14
C ARG A 358 -0.14 12.43 -11.40
N TYR A 359 -1.19 13.16 -11.13
CA TYR A 359 -2.58 12.80 -11.40
C TYR A 359 -3.38 14.06 -11.73
N LEU A 360 -4.57 13.91 -12.32
CA LEU A 360 -5.41 15.01 -12.77
C LEU A 360 -5.96 15.79 -11.57
N LEU A 361 -5.81 17.12 -11.58
CA LEU A 361 -6.40 18.02 -10.57
C LEU A 361 -7.81 18.39 -10.99
N ASP A 362 -8.78 18.27 -10.10
CA ASP A 362 -10.16 18.69 -10.28
C ASP A 362 -10.27 20.17 -9.86
N LEU A 363 -10.54 21.08 -10.80
CA LEU A 363 -10.70 22.51 -10.52
C LEU A 363 -12.18 22.87 -10.25
N GLY A 364 -13.07 21.93 -10.47
CA GLY A 364 -14.51 22.09 -10.24
C GLY A 364 -15.24 22.82 -11.37
N GLU A 365 -16.49 23.22 -11.06
CA GLU A 365 -17.31 24.02 -11.95
C GLU A 365 -16.93 25.50 -11.83
N CYS A 366 -16.52 26.12 -12.94
CA CYS A 366 -16.10 27.51 -12.99
C CYS A 366 -16.98 28.29 -13.96
N LYS A 367 -17.24 29.56 -13.61
CA LYS A 367 -17.90 30.54 -14.49
C LYS A 367 -16.84 31.34 -15.26
N ALA A 368 -17.24 31.94 -16.38
CA ALA A 368 -16.39 32.89 -17.08
C ALA A 368 -15.97 34.03 -16.15
N GLY A 369 -14.69 34.33 -16.11
CA GLY A 369 -14.09 35.33 -15.22
C GLY A 369 -13.61 34.78 -13.87
N THR A 370 -13.88 33.53 -13.52
CA THR A 370 -13.34 32.88 -12.30
C THR A 370 -11.82 32.81 -12.37
N LYS A 371 -11.16 33.21 -11.30
CA LYS A 371 -9.71 33.01 -11.11
C LYS A 371 -9.45 31.80 -10.25
N VAL A 372 -8.68 30.88 -10.79
CA VAL A 372 -8.21 29.68 -10.07
C VAL A 372 -6.75 29.87 -9.71
N HIS A 373 -6.43 29.77 -8.42
CA HIS A 373 -5.07 29.84 -7.90
C HIS A 373 -4.59 28.45 -7.55
N ILE A 374 -3.43 28.07 -8.05
CA ILE A 374 -2.75 26.82 -7.68
C ILE A 374 -1.44 27.18 -7.00
N THR A 375 -1.36 26.90 -5.69
CA THR A 375 -0.22 27.27 -4.86
C THR A 375 0.53 26.06 -4.34
N ASN A 376 1.86 26.20 -4.15
CA ASN A 376 2.72 25.20 -3.52
C ASN A 376 3.66 25.86 -2.50
N LEU A 377 3.98 25.11 -1.42
CA LEU A 377 4.84 25.60 -0.33
C LEU A 377 6.32 25.70 -0.72
N ASN A 378 6.75 25.02 -1.78
CA ASN A 378 8.15 24.98 -2.21
C ASN A 378 8.54 26.18 -3.10
N ALA A 379 7.61 27.10 -3.36
CA ALA A 379 7.79 28.22 -4.31
C ALA A 379 8.26 27.77 -5.71
N GLU A 380 7.91 26.53 -6.11
CA GLU A 380 8.24 25.97 -7.41
C GLU A 380 7.31 26.55 -8.47
N THR A 381 7.87 26.88 -9.64
CA THR A 381 7.10 27.27 -10.82
C THR A 381 6.71 26.01 -11.58
N ILE A 382 5.42 25.72 -11.65
CA ILE A 382 4.87 24.51 -12.26
C ILE A 382 4.07 24.90 -13.50
N GLU A 383 4.31 24.20 -14.62
CA GLU A 383 3.55 24.37 -15.86
C GLU A 383 2.26 23.53 -15.78
N TYR A 384 1.11 24.19 -15.99
CA TYR A 384 -0.21 23.56 -15.99
C TYR A 384 -0.82 23.59 -17.39
N HIS A 385 -1.44 22.45 -17.78
CA HIS A 385 -2.32 22.37 -18.93
C HIS A 385 -3.75 22.24 -18.44
N VAL A 386 -4.60 23.18 -18.82
CA VAL A 386 -5.99 23.24 -18.36
C VAL A 386 -6.91 22.63 -19.40
N TYR A 387 -7.81 21.77 -18.95
CA TYR A 387 -8.78 21.08 -19.79
C TYR A 387 -10.19 21.36 -19.32
N ARG A 388 -11.11 21.49 -20.28
CA ARG A 388 -12.53 21.62 -20.03
C ARG A 388 -13.22 20.28 -20.35
N LEU A 389 -14.18 19.88 -19.51
CA LEU A 389 -14.96 18.67 -19.72
C LEU A 389 -16.01 18.89 -20.81
N ASN A 390 -15.99 18.05 -21.82
CA ASN A 390 -17.11 17.88 -22.74
C ASN A 390 -18.13 16.94 -22.09
N PHE A 391 -19.09 17.52 -21.40
CA PHE A 391 -20.10 16.77 -20.67
C PHE A 391 -20.91 15.83 -21.57
N LYS A 392 -21.22 16.26 -22.82
CA LYS A 392 -21.94 15.42 -23.79
C LYS A 392 -21.12 14.20 -24.20
N ALA A 393 -19.82 14.34 -24.42
CA ALA A 393 -18.94 13.24 -24.76
C ALA A 393 -18.85 12.23 -23.60
N MET A 394 -18.74 12.72 -22.36
CA MET A 394 -18.73 11.91 -21.15
C MET A 394 -20.05 11.15 -20.97
N CYS A 395 -21.22 11.83 -21.12
CA CYS A 395 -22.52 11.19 -21.02
C CYS A 395 -22.70 10.08 -22.08
N THR A 396 -22.32 10.34 -23.34
CA THR A 396 -22.41 9.33 -24.41
C THR A 396 -21.59 8.08 -24.07
N ALA A 397 -20.35 8.26 -23.57
CA ALA A 397 -19.50 7.13 -23.18
C ALA A 397 -20.10 6.36 -22.00
N TYR A 398 -20.64 7.05 -20.99
CA TYR A 398 -21.32 6.46 -19.85
C TYR A 398 -22.58 5.68 -20.27
N GLU A 399 -23.45 6.30 -21.09
CA GLU A 399 -24.69 5.68 -21.59
C GLU A 399 -24.39 4.37 -22.31
N THR A 400 -23.37 4.35 -23.18
CA THR A 400 -22.92 3.13 -23.88
C THR A 400 -22.55 2.00 -22.92
N LEU A 401 -21.84 2.31 -21.83
CA LEU A 401 -21.47 1.31 -20.83
C LEU A 401 -22.66 0.91 -19.92
N SER A 402 -23.64 1.79 -19.74
CA SER A 402 -24.80 1.54 -18.88
C SER A 402 -25.92 0.75 -19.57
N GLU A 403 -25.87 0.59 -20.90
CA GLU A 403 -26.92 -0.13 -21.67
C GLU A 403 -27.07 -1.59 -21.27
N GLN A 404 -25.99 -2.26 -20.92
CA GLN A 404 -25.96 -3.67 -20.58
C GLN A 404 -25.09 -3.90 -19.36
N THR A 405 -25.71 -4.07 -18.21
CA THR A 405 -25.03 -4.17 -16.92
C THR A 405 -25.42 -5.45 -16.18
N MET A 406 -24.54 -5.92 -15.32
CA MET A 406 -24.73 -7.12 -14.53
C MET A 406 -25.52 -6.79 -13.24
N SER A 407 -26.59 -7.52 -13.00
CA SER A 407 -27.28 -7.54 -11.71
C SER A 407 -26.54 -8.45 -10.74
N LEU A 408 -26.13 -7.89 -9.60
CA LEU A 408 -25.40 -8.62 -8.56
C LEU A 408 -26.40 -9.36 -7.65
N GLU A 409 -26.25 -10.69 -7.51
CA GLU A 409 -27.09 -11.53 -6.64
C GLU A 409 -26.42 -11.76 -5.27
N LYS A 410 -25.09 -11.96 -5.28
CA LYS A 410 -24.31 -12.24 -4.06
C LYS A 410 -22.87 -11.78 -4.22
N MET A 411 -22.34 -11.16 -3.17
CA MET A 411 -20.93 -10.82 -3.09
C MET A 411 -20.35 -11.10 -1.70
N THR A 412 -19.25 -11.83 -1.68
CA THR A 412 -18.39 -12.06 -0.51
C THR A 412 -16.95 -11.93 -0.96
N ASP A 413 -16.00 -11.92 -0.04
CA ASP A 413 -14.56 -11.80 -0.35
C ASP A 413 -14.04 -12.93 -1.26
N ARG A 414 -14.75 -14.05 -1.33
CA ARG A 414 -14.33 -15.24 -2.11
C ARG A 414 -15.32 -15.66 -3.18
N ARG A 415 -16.48 -14.99 -3.29
CA ARG A 415 -17.52 -15.40 -4.24
C ARG A 415 -18.35 -14.22 -4.70
N ILE A 416 -18.44 -14.06 -6.01
CA ILE A 416 -19.31 -13.07 -6.68
C ILE A 416 -20.25 -13.86 -7.58
N VAL A 417 -21.57 -13.60 -7.47
CA VAL A 417 -22.60 -14.21 -8.30
C VAL A 417 -23.52 -13.12 -8.82
N GLY A 418 -23.81 -13.16 -10.10
CA GLY A 418 -24.75 -12.24 -10.74
C GLY A 418 -25.25 -12.78 -12.06
N SER A 419 -26.17 -12.05 -12.67
CA SER A 419 -26.76 -12.36 -13.96
C SER A 419 -26.73 -11.14 -14.87
N ILE A 420 -26.67 -11.37 -16.18
CA ILE A 420 -26.69 -10.33 -17.19
C ILE A 420 -27.48 -10.81 -18.40
N ASP A 421 -28.29 -9.90 -18.95
CA ASP A 421 -28.98 -10.08 -20.22
C ASP A 421 -28.18 -9.35 -21.32
N VAL A 422 -27.53 -10.10 -22.19
CA VAL A 422 -26.65 -9.59 -23.25
C VAL A 422 -27.42 -9.47 -24.53
N ARG A 423 -27.68 -8.23 -24.95
CA ARG A 423 -28.39 -7.92 -26.21
C ARG A 423 -27.46 -7.89 -27.41
N GLN A 424 -26.19 -7.54 -27.19
CA GLN A 424 -25.15 -7.50 -28.19
C GLN A 424 -23.89 -8.16 -27.64
N ALA A 425 -23.35 -9.13 -28.38
CA ALA A 425 -22.15 -9.84 -27.99
C ALA A 425 -20.97 -8.89 -27.78
N GLY A 426 -20.20 -9.14 -26.71
CA GLY A 426 -19.08 -8.30 -26.31
C GLY A 426 -18.31 -8.89 -25.15
N ARG A 427 -17.59 -8.07 -24.44
CA ARG A 427 -16.87 -8.46 -23.22
C ARG A 427 -17.55 -7.86 -21.99
N LEU A 428 -18.00 -8.72 -21.09
CA LEU A 428 -18.35 -8.29 -19.74
C LEU A 428 -17.07 -7.94 -19.01
N ILE A 429 -16.99 -6.72 -18.50
CA ILE A 429 -15.90 -6.23 -17.66
C ILE A 429 -16.44 -6.10 -16.23
N LEU A 430 -15.72 -6.64 -15.28
CA LEU A 430 -16.01 -6.48 -13.86
C LEU A 430 -14.95 -5.55 -13.25
N SER A 431 -15.39 -4.56 -12.49
CA SER A 431 -14.48 -3.64 -11.78
C SER A 431 -13.79 -4.35 -10.59
N VAL A 432 -13.22 -5.52 -10.86
CA VAL A 432 -12.48 -6.40 -9.94
C VAL A 432 -11.13 -6.71 -10.57
N PRO A 433 -10.02 -6.56 -9.84
CA PRO A 433 -8.69 -6.91 -10.34
C PRO A 433 -8.62 -8.35 -10.85
N ALA A 434 -8.01 -8.55 -12.01
CA ALA A 434 -7.72 -9.88 -12.54
C ALA A 434 -6.54 -10.49 -11.76
N ASP A 435 -6.82 -11.49 -10.97
CA ASP A 435 -5.86 -12.21 -10.14
C ASP A 435 -5.93 -13.71 -10.45
N GLU A 436 -4.80 -14.42 -10.35
CA GLU A 436 -4.70 -15.86 -10.62
C GLU A 436 -5.58 -16.73 -9.69
N GLY A 437 -5.96 -16.19 -8.54
CA GLY A 437 -6.85 -16.86 -7.59
C GLY A 437 -8.28 -16.96 -8.06
N TRP A 438 -8.71 -16.15 -9.03
CA TRP A 438 -10.07 -16.19 -9.53
C TRP A 438 -10.33 -17.33 -10.51
N THR A 439 -11.41 -18.04 -10.29
CA THR A 439 -11.99 -18.99 -11.24
C THR A 439 -13.36 -18.48 -11.66
N LEU A 440 -13.53 -18.28 -12.95
CA LEU A 440 -14.78 -17.79 -13.55
C LEU A 440 -15.62 -18.94 -14.10
N TYR A 441 -16.91 -18.89 -13.83
CA TYR A 441 -17.94 -19.78 -14.41
C TYR A 441 -19.00 -18.92 -15.12
N VAL A 442 -19.33 -19.31 -16.34
CA VAL A 442 -20.45 -18.77 -17.12
C VAL A 442 -21.43 -19.91 -17.35
N ASP A 443 -22.68 -19.76 -16.92
CA ASP A 443 -23.72 -20.77 -16.99
C ASP A 443 -23.30 -22.14 -16.40
N GLY A 444 -22.55 -22.07 -15.29
CA GLY A 444 -21.99 -23.23 -14.58
C GLY A 444 -20.76 -23.87 -15.24
N LYS A 445 -20.30 -23.40 -16.40
CA LYS A 445 -19.10 -23.89 -17.09
C LYS A 445 -17.89 -23.02 -16.77
N LYS A 446 -16.78 -23.66 -16.37
CA LYS A 446 -15.50 -22.95 -16.17
C LYS A 446 -15.05 -22.28 -17.47
N THR A 447 -14.82 -20.98 -17.42
CA THR A 447 -14.51 -20.14 -18.58
C THR A 447 -13.21 -19.37 -18.32
N LYS A 448 -12.41 -19.16 -19.36
CA LYS A 448 -11.16 -18.42 -19.25
C LYS A 448 -11.43 -16.94 -19.09
N ILE A 449 -10.80 -16.32 -18.09
CA ILE A 449 -10.75 -14.88 -17.91
C ILE A 449 -9.93 -14.27 -19.06
N LYS A 450 -10.46 -13.21 -19.67
CA LYS A 450 -9.80 -12.37 -20.67
C LYS A 450 -9.74 -10.95 -20.12
N PRO A 451 -8.67 -10.56 -19.41
CA PRO A 451 -8.62 -9.28 -18.73
C PRO A 451 -8.85 -8.10 -19.68
N PHE A 452 -9.43 -7.03 -19.15
CA PHE A 452 -9.44 -5.71 -19.75
C PHE A 452 -8.19 -4.96 -19.30
N ALA A 453 -7.40 -4.48 -20.26
CA ALA A 453 -6.12 -3.80 -20.00
C ALA A 453 -5.17 -4.61 -19.08
N ASP A 454 -5.20 -5.93 -19.16
CA ASP A 454 -4.51 -6.89 -18.27
C ASP A 454 -4.82 -6.71 -16.76
N ALA A 455 -5.69 -5.77 -16.42
CA ALA A 455 -5.96 -5.29 -15.07
C ALA A 455 -7.27 -5.80 -14.46
N LEU A 456 -8.39 -5.72 -15.19
CA LEU A 456 -9.72 -6.05 -14.67
C LEU A 456 -10.24 -7.37 -15.26
N ILE A 457 -11.02 -8.10 -14.46
CA ILE A 457 -11.65 -9.34 -14.93
C ILE A 457 -12.54 -9.05 -16.14
N GLY A 458 -12.36 -9.80 -17.21
CA GLY A 458 -13.18 -9.75 -18.41
C GLY A 458 -13.55 -11.13 -18.94
N VAL A 459 -14.70 -11.23 -19.57
CA VAL A 459 -15.15 -12.46 -20.25
C VAL A 459 -15.99 -12.13 -21.47
N HIS A 460 -15.72 -12.82 -22.59
CA HIS A 460 -16.52 -12.68 -23.78
C HIS A 460 -17.85 -13.42 -23.62
N LEU A 461 -18.96 -12.69 -23.83
CA LEU A 461 -20.33 -13.23 -23.81
C LEU A 461 -21.00 -13.07 -25.17
N LYS A 462 -21.79 -14.06 -25.55
CA LYS A 462 -22.71 -13.99 -26.68
C LYS A 462 -24.03 -13.36 -26.26
N GLU A 463 -24.91 -13.13 -27.21
CA GLU A 463 -26.27 -12.72 -26.91
C GLU A 463 -27.02 -13.79 -26.11
N GLY A 464 -27.83 -13.35 -25.15
CA GLY A 464 -28.62 -14.19 -24.25
C GLY A 464 -28.42 -13.84 -22.77
N THR A 465 -29.20 -14.50 -21.92
CA THR A 465 -29.09 -14.35 -20.47
C THR A 465 -28.02 -15.29 -19.92
N HIS A 466 -27.07 -14.73 -19.16
CA HIS A 466 -25.94 -15.48 -18.59
C HIS A 466 -25.89 -15.34 -17.09
N LYS A 467 -25.58 -16.46 -16.42
CA LYS A 467 -25.22 -16.50 -15.01
C LYS A 467 -23.70 -16.47 -14.85
N ILE A 468 -23.19 -15.50 -14.12
CA ILE A 468 -21.78 -15.27 -13.88
C ILE A 468 -21.45 -15.65 -12.44
N GLU A 469 -20.46 -16.50 -12.24
CA GLU A 469 -19.96 -16.84 -10.92
C GLU A 469 -18.43 -16.78 -10.89
N LEU A 470 -17.88 -16.02 -9.94
CA LEU A 470 -16.47 -15.96 -9.62
C LEU A 470 -16.24 -16.61 -8.27
N ARG A 471 -15.20 -17.46 -8.18
CA ARG A 471 -14.72 -18.08 -6.93
C ARG A 471 -13.25 -17.78 -6.76
N TYR A 472 -12.89 -17.28 -5.59
CA TYR A 472 -11.49 -16.96 -5.26
C TYR A 472 -10.87 -18.02 -4.37
N THR A 473 -9.67 -18.44 -4.74
CA THR A 473 -8.81 -19.29 -3.91
C THR A 473 -7.40 -18.70 -3.95
N THR A 474 -6.87 -18.33 -2.79
CA THR A 474 -5.54 -17.72 -2.70
C THR A 474 -4.49 -18.63 -3.32
N PRO A 475 -3.71 -18.14 -4.32
CA PRO A 475 -2.68 -18.92 -4.98
C PRO A 475 -1.64 -19.45 -3.98
N GLY A 476 -1.18 -20.67 -4.21
CA GLY A 476 -0.12 -21.30 -3.39
C GLY A 476 -0.55 -21.86 -2.02
N VAL A 477 -1.69 -21.45 -1.45
CA VAL A 477 -2.11 -21.87 -0.09
C VAL A 477 -2.24 -23.39 0.03
N GLN A 478 -2.85 -24.05 -0.96
CA GLN A 478 -3.03 -25.51 -0.92
C GLN A 478 -1.68 -26.25 -0.99
N ILE A 479 -0.80 -25.82 -1.88
CA ILE A 479 0.56 -26.37 -2.04
C ILE A 479 1.38 -26.10 -0.78
N GLY A 480 1.35 -24.88 -0.27
CA GLY A 480 2.05 -24.50 0.96
C GLY A 480 1.58 -25.29 2.18
N ALA A 481 0.27 -25.50 2.32
CA ALA A 481 -0.29 -26.33 3.38
C ALA A 481 0.18 -27.79 3.27
N ALA A 482 0.16 -28.37 2.07
CA ALA A 482 0.65 -29.73 1.85
C ALA A 482 2.14 -29.90 2.21
N ILE A 483 2.98 -28.95 1.79
CA ILE A 483 4.42 -28.90 2.13
C ILE A 483 4.61 -28.78 3.65
N SER A 484 3.87 -27.89 4.31
CA SER A 484 3.96 -27.68 5.76
C SER A 484 3.55 -28.92 6.55
N ILE A 485 2.47 -29.60 6.13
CA ILE A 485 2.03 -30.86 6.75
C ILE A 485 3.09 -31.94 6.56
N ALA A 486 3.64 -32.08 5.35
CA ALA A 486 4.69 -33.07 5.07
C ALA A 486 5.94 -32.80 5.91
N ALA A 487 6.37 -31.55 6.02
CA ALA A 487 7.51 -31.14 6.84
C ALA A 487 7.28 -31.43 8.33
N LEU A 488 6.08 -31.14 8.84
CA LEU A 488 5.70 -31.46 10.22
C LEU A 488 5.75 -32.98 10.49
N LEU A 489 5.20 -33.80 9.58
CA LEU A 489 5.23 -35.25 9.71
C LEU A 489 6.66 -35.79 9.70
N LEU A 490 7.52 -35.29 8.81
CA LEU A 490 8.95 -35.63 8.78
C LEU A 490 9.66 -35.24 10.08
N PHE A 491 9.36 -34.06 10.62
CA PHE A 491 9.91 -33.61 11.89
C PHE A 491 9.50 -34.52 13.04
N LEU A 492 8.22 -34.84 13.18
CA LEU A 492 7.68 -35.75 14.20
C LEU A 492 8.29 -37.15 14.06
N PHE A 493 8.41 -37.65 12.83
CA PHE A 493 9.06 -38.92 12.55
C PHE A 493 10.53 -38.94 12.96
N SER A 494 11.26 -37.88 12.66
CA SER A 494 12.67 -37.72 13.08
C SER A 494 12.82 -37.72 14.62
N MET A 495 11.90 -37.02 15.32
CA MET A 495 11.87 -37.03 16.79
C MET A 495 11.56 -38.42 17.34
N TRP A 496 10.60 -39.13 16.73
CA TRP A 496 10.26 -40.49 17.13
C TRP A 496 11.45 -41.47 16.93
N ILE A 497 12.16 -41.38 15.80
CA ILE A 497 13.38 -42.17 15.56
C ILE A 497 14.43 -41.87 16.65
N ARG A 498 14.68 -40.59 16.93
CA ARG A 498 15.65 -40.19 17.98
C ARG A 498 15.24 -40.70 19.36
N TYR A 499 13.96 -40.68 19.69
CA TYR A 499 13.43 -41.25 20.93
C TYR A 499 13.67 -42.76 21.01
N LYS A 500 13.32 -43.50 19.96
CA LYS A 500 13.58 -44.96 19.86
C LYS A 500 15.06 -45.33 19.98
N ILE A 501 15.93 -44.56 19.31
CA ILE A 501 17.37 -44.79 19.37
C ILE A 501 17.91 -44.52 20.81
N ARG A 502 17.49 -43.42 21.45
CA ARG A 502 17.88 -43.12 22.83
C ARG A 502 17.40 -44.17 23.82
N GLY A 503 16.18 -44.70 23.65
CA GLY A 503 15.65 -45.82 24.47
C GLY A 503 16.53 -47.06 24.36
N LYS A 504 16.90 -47.49 23.16
CA LYS A 504 17.80 -48.64 22.94
C LYS A 504 19.20 -48.44 23.52
N TYR A 505 19.76 -47.23 23.50
CA TYR A 505 21.08 -46.96 24.12
C TYR A 505 20.98 -46.91 25.65
N GLY A 506 19.89 -46.46 26.23
CA GLY A 506 19.62 -46.48 27.66
C GLY A 506 19.51 -47.91 28.22
N GLU A 507 18.79 -48.81 27.52
CA GLU A 507 18.68 -50.22 27.89
C GLU A 507 20.03 -50.95 27.83
N LYS A 508 20.84 -50.72 26.79
CA LYS A 508 22.20 -51.29 26.69
C LYS A 508 23.14 -50.84 27.81
N MET A 509 23.08 -49.61 28.23
CA MET A 509 23.87 -49.11 29.36
C MET A 509 23.42 -49.68 30.70
N HIS A 510 22.13 -49.93 30.87
CA HIS A 510 21.62 -50.61 32.06
C HIS A 510 21.97 -52.11 32.11
N GLN A 511 22.04 -52.79 30.98
CA GLN A 511 22.50 -54.20 30.92
C GLN A 511 24.00 -54.32 31.20
N HIS A 512 24.87 -53.45 30.66
CA HIS A 512 26.31 -53.45 30.95
C HIS A 512 26.62 -53.19 32.44
N ARG A 513 25.87 -52.29 33.09
CA ARG A 513 26.03 -52.05 34.54
C ARG A 513 25.58 -53.23 35.42
N ARG A 514 24.73 -54.11 34.93
CA ARG A 514 24.33 -55.33 35.67
C ARG A 514 25.33 -56.50 35.53
N THR A 515 26.08 -56.57 34.43
CA THR A 515 27.12 -57.56 34.22
C THR A 515 28.45 -57.24 34.91
N ASP A 516 28.69 -55.99 35.26
CA ASP A 516 29.92 -55.55 35.98
C ASP A 516 29.77 -55.65 37.52
N VAL A 517 28.66 -56.12 38.05
CA VAL A 517 28.37 -56.27 39.49
C VAL A 517 28.18 -57.73 39.89
N GLN A 518 28.36 -58.71 39.00
CA GLN A 518 28.49 -60.13 39.27
C GLN A 518 29.95 -60.54 39.08
#